data_3eeefb4728b9a94fff64b1cb89aa66d6
#
_entry.id   3eeefb4728b9a94fff64b1cb89aa66d6
#
_cell.length_a   1.000
_cell.length_b   1.000
_cell.length_c   1.000
_cell.angle_alpha   90.00
_cell.angle_beta   90.00
_cell.angle_gamma   90.00
#
_symmetry.space_group_name_H-M   'P 1'
#
loop_
_entity.id
_entity.type
_entity.pdbx_description
1 polymer ?
#
loop_
_entity_poly.entity_id
_entity_poly.type
_entity_poly.pdbx_seq_one_letter_code
_entity_poly.pdbx_strand_id
1 'polypeptide(L)'
;LGWTLWGVGTQPEIKDRWIFKGGTSLKKCYMETWRFSEDLDFSLLPETALKIEHLKAVVAAMQVRIQEQSGIDFSIQPANIRVRPDGTSVEGKLYFRSLTGMSHAPLSIKLDLTTSEPIVTDPVSRKIHHVYSDALPAPAEVLCYSFPELFAEKIRAMGERSRPRDLYDIVNLYWRQDSKAFREDICKVLERKCQTKQIALVTYATINASPYLNELRSE
;
A
#
# COMPACT_ATOMS: atom_id res chain seq x y z
N LEU A 1 -4.46 -11.28 2.16
CA LEU A 1 -3.84 -10.16 1.45
C LEU A 1 -3.61 -10.48 -0.04
N GLY A 2 -2.97 -11.61 -0.38
CA GLY A 2 -2.71 -11.97 -1.80
C GLY A 2 -3.99 -12.00 -2.64
N TRP A 3 -5.02 -12.67 -2.18
CA TRP A 3 -6.31 -12.72 -2.83
C TRP A 3 -7.01 -11.37 -2.96
N THR A 4 -6.87 -10.51 -1.94
CA THR A 4 -7.44 -9.15 -2.02
C THR A 4 -6.71 -8.30 -3.07
N LEU A 5 -5.37 -8.41 -3.14
CA LEU A 5 -4.59 -7.74 -4.18
C LEU A 5 -4.93 -8.28 -5.58
N TRP A 6 -5.11 -9.60 -5.71
CA TRP A 6 -5.59 -10.20 -6.96
C TRP A 6 -6.98 -9.65 -7.34
N GLY A 7 -7.89 -9.54 -6.37
CA GLY A 7 -9.20 -8.94 -6.57
C GLY A 7 -9.09 -7.50 -7.08
N VAL A 8 -8.23 -6.67 -6.49
CA VAL A 8 -7.98 -5.30 -6.98
C VAL A 8 -7.40 -5.31 -8.39
N GLY A 9 -6.37 -6.12 -8.66
CA GLY A 9 -5.69 -6.18 -9.96
C GLY A 9 -6.53 -6.74 -11.10
N THR A 10 -7.65 -7.40 -10.78
CA THR A 10 -8.56 -7.98 -11.79
C THR A 10 -9.92 -7.29 -11.88
N GLN A 11 -10.23 -6.35 -10.97
CA GLN A 11 -11.50 -5.61 -10.97
C GLN A 11 -11.46 -4.48 -12.01
N PRO A 12 -12.28 -4.52 -13.07
CA PRO A 12 -12.19 -3.59 -14.21
C PRO A 12 -12.26 -2.11 -13.81
N GLU A 13 -13.10 -1.77 -12.83
CA GLU A 13 -13.34 -0.39 -12.41
C GLU A 13 -12.16 0.26 -11.66
N ILE A 14 -11.26 -0.56 -11.09
CA ILE A 14 -10.22 -0.05 -10.18
C ILE A 14 -8.80 -0.52 -10.52
N LYS A 15 -8.63 -1.59 -11.31
CA LYS A 15 -7.32 -2.19 -11.59
C LYS A 15 -6.28 -1.22 -12.17
N ASP A 16 -6.73 -0.26 -12.96
CA ASP A 16 -5.89 0.75 -13.63
C ASP A 16 -5.94 2.12 -12.92
N ARG A 17 -6.57 2.19 -11.73
CA ARG A 17 -6.81 3.44 -11.00
C ARG A 17 -6.34 3.43 -9.56
N TRP A 18 -6.21 2.26 -8.95
CA TRP A 18 -5.72 2.10 -7.59
C TRP A 18 -4.26 1.67 -7.62
N ILE A 19 -3.39 2.56 -7.18
CA ILE A 19 -1.94 2.36 -7.23
C ILE A 19 -1.46 1.89 -5.87
N PHE A 20 -1.05 0.63 -5.78
CA PHE A 20 -0.62 0.00 -4.55
C PHE A 20 0.71 0.56 -4.05
N LYS A 21 0.76 0.90 -2.77
CA LYS A 21 1.92 1.51 -2.13
C LYS A 21 2.13 0.97 -0.71
N GLY A 22 3.01 1.64 0.06
CA GLY A 22 3.21 1.33 1.46
C GLY A 22 4.10 0.12 1.73
N GLY A 23 4.13 -0.33 2.99
CA GLY A 23 4.99 -1.43 3.41
C GLY A 23 4.55 -2.78 2.87
N THR A 24 3.25 -2.98 2.68
CA THR A 24 2.71 -4.22 2.13
C THR A 24 3.02 -4.34 0.63
N SER A 25 3.07 -3.21 -0.10
CA SER A 25 3.52 -3.20 -1.49
C SER A 25 4.98 -3.65 -1.62
N LEU A 26 5.87 -3.18 -0.72
CA LEU A 26 7.25 -3.69 -0.65
C LEU A 26 7.28 -5.21 -0.54
N LYS A 27 6.58 -5.75 0.45
CA LYS A 27 6.57 -7.19 0.76
C LYS A 27 5.93 -8.04 -0.33
N LYS A 28 4.88 -7.54 -0.97
CA LYS A 28 4.06 -8.32 -1.91
C LYS A 28 4.50 -8.17 -3.37
N CYS A 29 5.23 -7.11 -3.72
CA CYS A 29 5.50 -6.78 -5.11
C CYS A 29 6.98 -6.50 -5.42
N TYR A 30 7.82 -6.26 -4.41
CA TYR A 30 9.20 -5.85 -4.64
C TYR A 30 10.25 -6.74 -4.02
N MET A 31 10.08 -7.15 -2.78
CA MET A 31 11.09 -7.95 -2.07
C MET A 31 10.51 -8.70 -0.89
N GLU A 32 11.11 -9.81 -0.54
CA GLU A 32 10.85 -10.47 0.73
C GLU A 32 11.36 -9.61 1.89
N THR A 33 10.53 -9.40 2.89
CA THR A 33 10.89 -8.68 4.12
C THR A 33 10.40 -9.46 5.32
N TRP A 34 11.16 -9.39 6.42
CA TRP A 34 10.79 -10.02 7.69
C TRP A 34 9.77 -9.18 8.48
N ARG A 35 9.59 -7.94 8.06
CA ARG A 35 8.69 -6.99 8.71
C ARG A 35 7.22 -7.35 8.44
N PHE A 36 6.40 -7.34 9.49
CA PHE A 36 4.96 -7.42 9.35
C PHE A 36 4.40 -6.17 8.68
N SER A 37 3.52 -6.38 7.72
CA SER A 37 2.72 -5.34 7.07
C SER A 37 1.45 -5.98 6.53
N GLU A 38 0.30 -5.48 6.96
CA GLU A 38 -1.01 -6.10 6.74
C GLU A 38 -2.04 -5.12 6.16
N ASP A 39 -1.79 -3.82 6.28
CA ASP A 39 -2.64 -2.79 5.70
C ASP A 39 -2.42 -2.72 4.17
N LEU A 40 -3.49 -2.51 3.43
CA LEU A 40 -3.45 -2.30 1.98
C LEU A 40 -3.63 -0.81 1.69
N ASP A 41 -2.54 -0.15 1.34
CA ASP A 41 -2.48 1.28 1.06
C ASP A 41 -2.50 1.53 -0.45
N PHE A 42 -3.39 2.41 -0.93
CA PHE A 42 -3.45 2.80 -2.33
C PHE A 42 -3.51 4.33 -2.48
N SER A 43 -2.81 4.85 -3.49
CA SER A 43 -3.08 6.16 -4.04
C SER A 43 -4.02 6.00 -5.24
N LEU A 44 -5.00 6.88 -5.32
CA LEU A 44 -5.97 6.87 -6.40
C LEU A 44 -5.57 7.89 -7.47
N LEU A 45 -5.73 7.53 -8.73
CA LEU A 45 -5.57 8.52 -9.82
C LEU A 45 -6.58 9.67 -9.66
N PRO A 46 -6.21 10.90 -10.08
CA PRO A 46 -7.04 12.11 -9.85
C PRO A 46 -8.47 12.02 -10.37
N GLU A 47 -8.70 11.25 -11.43
CA GLU A 47 -10.03 11.06 -12.01
C GLU A 47 -10.92 10.08 -11.22
N THR A 48 -10.37 9.46 -10.18
CA THR A 48 -11.10 8.47 -9.38
C THR A 48 -11.97 9.17 -8.35
N ALA A 49 -13.26 9.17 -8.59
CA ALA A 49 -14.20 9.79 -7.65
C ALA A 49 -14.33 8.96 -6.36
N LEU A 50 -14.19 9.61 -5.20
CA LEU A 50 -14.44 9.03 -3.88
C LEU A 50 -15.95 8.99 -3.55
N LYS A 51 -16.77 8.47 -4.46
CA LYS A 51 -18.19 8.27 -4.20
C LYS A 51 -18.38 7.01 -3.36
N ILE A 52 -18.77 7.18 -2.10
CA ILE A 52 -18.79 6.08 -1.11
C ILE A 52 -19.66 4.90 -1.57
N GLU A 53 -20.83 5.17 -2.16
CA GLU A 53 -21.72 4.11 -2.60
C GLU A 53 -21.15 3.33 -3.81
N HIS A 54 -20.43 4.01 -4.68
CA HIS A 54 -19.70 3.35 -5.77
C HIS A 54 -18.56 2.48 -5.22
N LEU A 55 -17.77 3.00 -4.27
CA LEU A 55 -16.69 2.23 -3.64
C LEU A 55 -17.23 0.99 -2.92
N LYS A 56 -18.34 1.11 -2.20
CA LYS A 56 -19.00 -0.05 -1.56
C LYS A 56 -19.41 -1.10 -2.59
N ALA A 57 -20.02 -0.67 -3.69
CA ALA A 57 -20.47 -1.58 -4.75
C ALA A 57 -19.27 -2.30 -5.42
N VAL A 58 -18.21 -1.58 -5.76
CA VAL A 58 -16.98 -2.14 -6.36
C VAL A 58 -16.30 -3.13 -5.40
N VAL A 59 -16.17 -2.77 -4.12
CA VAL A 59 -15.58 -3.65 -3.11
C VAL A 59 -16.43 -4.90 -2.90
N ALA A 60 -17.74 -4.78 -2.86
CA ALA A 60 -18.65 -5.93 -2.74
C ALA A 60 -18.51 -6.88 -3.94
N ALA A 61 -18.49 -6.35 -5.16
CA ALA A 61 -18.28 -7.13 -6.38
C ALA A 61 -16.92 -7.84 -6.38
N MET A 62 -15.87 -7.15 -5.92
CA MET A 62 -14.54 -7.73 -5.76
C MET A 62 -14.55 -8.88 -4.73
N GLN A 63 -15.21 -8.71 -3.58
CA GLN A 63 -15.31 -9.74 -2.54
C GLN A 63 -16.02 -11.00 -3.06
N VAL A 64 -17.11 -10.86 -3.81
CA VAL A 64 -17.83 -11.99 -4.44
C VAL A 64 -16.87 -12.75 -5.35
N ARG A 65 -16.16 -12.07 -6.24
CA ARG A 65 -15.20 -12.70 -7.15
C ARG A 65 -14.08 -13.41 -6.42
N ILE A 66 -13.53 -12.81 -5.36
CA ILE A 66 -12.49 -13.46 -4.55
C ILE A 66 -13.05 -14.72 -3.90
N GLN A 67 -14.26 -14.66 -3.35
CA GLN A 67 -14.90 -15.81 -2.71
C GLN A 67 -15.13 -16.96 -3.69
N GLU A 68 -15.60 -16.67 -4.90
CA GLU A 68 -15.81 -17.67 -5.97
C GLU A 68 -14.50 -18.39 -6.34
N GLN A 69 -13.38 -17.68 -6.34
CA GLN A 69 -12.09 -18.24 -6.77
C GLN A 69 -11.29 -18.90 -5.63
N SER A 70 -11.44 -18.40 -4.40
CA SER A 70 -10.62 -18.82 -3.26
C SER A 70 -11.37 -19.62 -2.20
N GLY A 71 -12.69 -19.52 -2.18
CA GLY A 71 -13.52 -20.02 -1.07
C GLY A 71 -13.44 -19.19 0.20
N ILE A 72 -12.74 -18.05 0.22
CA ILE A 72 -12.68 -17.15 1.39
C ILE A 72 -14.04 -16.52 1.60
N ASP A 73 -14.65 -16.77 2.75
CA ASP A 73 -15.99 -16.29 3.07
C ASP A 73 -15.98 -14.84 3.57
N PHE A 74 -16.46 -13.91 2.73
CA PHE A 74 -16.67 -12.50 3.06
C PHE A 74 -18.11 -12.19 3.46
N SER A 75 -19.02 -13.17 3.50
CA SER A 75 -20.43 -12.96 3.80
C SER A 75 -20.71 -12.69 5.27
N ILE A 76 -19.73 -12.94 6.15
CA ILE A 76 -19.89 -12.83 7.60
C ILE A 76 -20.26 -11.41 8.07
N GLN A 77 -19.79 -10.40 7.37
CA GLN A 77 -20.08 -9.00 7.67
C GLN A 77 -19.78 -8.11 6.43
N PRO A 78 -20.66 -7.16 6.09
CA PRO A 78 -20.39 -6.19 5.02
C PRO A 78 -19.12 -5.38 5.28
N ALA A 79 -18.41 -5.02 4.21
CA ALA A 79 -17.26 -4.13 4.31
C ALA A 79 -17.66 -2.78 4.92
N ASN A 80 -16.89 -2.31 5.88
CA ASN A 80 -17.08 -0.98 6.46
C ASN A 80 -16.17 0.02 5.73
N ILE A 81 -16.78 0.91 4.94
CA ILE A 81 -16.05 1.89 4.12
C ILE A 81 -16.57 3.28 4.49
N ARG A 82 -15.65 4.18 4.85
CA ARG A 82 -15.97 5.57 5.24
C ARG A 82 -14.93 6.55 4.74
N VAL A 83 -15.40 7.71 4.31
CA VAL A 83 -14.52 8.85 4.00
C VAL A 83 -14.02 9.45 5.30
N ARG A 84 -12.73 9.78 5.36
CA ARG A 84 -12.16 10.50 6.50
C ARG A 84 -12.59 11.98 6.48
N PRO A 85 -12.51 12.68 7.62
CA PRO A 85 -12.92 14.10 7.71
C PRO A 85 -12.19 15.03 6.74
N ASP A 86 -11.01 14.65 6.26
CA ASP A 86 -10.23 15.40 5.26
C ASP A 86 -10.87 15.41 3.85
N GLY A 87 -11.86 14.55 3.61
CA GLY A 87 -12.53 14.41 2.32
C GLY A 87 -11.67 13.82 1.19
N THR A 88 -10.39 13.56 1.45
CA THR A 88 -9.40 13.09 0.46
C THR A 88 -8.96 11.64 0.67
N SER A 89 -9.40 11.04 1.76
CA SER A 89 -9.01 9.68 2.14
C SER A 89 -10.22 8.84 2.53
N VAL A 90 -10.14 7.55 2.23
CA VAL A 90 -11.15 6.55 2.60
C VAL A 90 -10.47 5.46 3.41
N GLU A 91 -11.08 5.11 4.53
CA GLU A 91 -10.72 3.95 5.33
C GLU A 91 -11.73 2.85 5.11
N GLY A 92 -11.24 1.64 4.82
CA GLY A 92 -12.04 0.45 4.63
C GLY A 92 -11.59 -0.70 5.55
N LYS A 93 -12.55 -1.54 5.96
CA LYS A 93 -12.29 -2.83 6.58
C LYS A 93 -13.10 -3.90 5.85
N LEU A 94 -12.41 -4.87 5.28
CA LEU A 94 -13.01 -6.03 4.65
C LEU A 94 -12.99 -7.17 5.65
N TYR A 95 -14.15 -7.69 6.00
CA TYR A 95 -14.27 -8.75 6.99
C TYR A 95 -14.38 -10.11 6.30
N PHE A 96 -13.75 -11.13 6.90
CA PHE A 96 -13.79 -12.49 6.38
C PHE A 96 -13.74 -13.51 7.52
N ARG A 97 -14.24 -14.72 7.26
CA ARG A 97 -14.24 -15.82 8.23
C ARG A 97 -12.85 -16.44 8.32
N SER A 98 -12.39 -16.73 9.53
CA SER A 98 -11.18 -17.50 9.73
C SER A 98 -11.33 -18.92 9.16
N LEU A 99 -10.35 -19.34 8.35
CA LEU A 99 -10.31 -20.69 7.78
C LEU A 99 -10.01 -21.79 8.82
N THR A 100 -9.40 -21.41 9.94
CA THR A 100 -9.00 -22.36 11.01
C THR A 100 -10.13 -22.70 11.99
N GLY A 101 -11.27 -22.02 11.89
CA GLY A 101 -12.39 -22.21 12.81
C GLY A 101 -12.12 -21.85 14.29
N MET A 102 -10.90 -21.38 14.60
CA MET A 102 -10.49 -21.07 15.98
C MET A 102 -11.10 -19.79 16.54
N SER A 103 -11.68 -18.95 15.71
CA SER A 103 -12.31 -17.69 16.15
C SER A 103 -13.68 -17.54 15.52
N HIS A 104 -14.70 -17.26 16.35
CA HIS A 104 -16.03 -16.85 15.89
C HIS A 104 -16.06 -15.36 15.47
N ALA A 105 -15.07 -14.56 15.88
CA ALA A 105 -14.96 -13.17 15.48
C ALA A 105 -14.42 -13.06 14.05
N PRO A 106 -14.97 -12.14 13.23
CA PRO A 106 -14.45 -11.90 11.88
C PRO A 106 -13.02 -11.35 11.92
N LEU A 107 -12.18 -11.88 11.06
CA LEU A 107 -10.90 -11.26 10.75
C LEU A 107 -11.14 -10.08 9.80
N SER A 108 -10.21 -9.12 9.76
CA SER A 108 -10.36 -7.98 8.86
C SER A 108 -9.06 -7.63 8.15
N ILE A 109 -9.20 -7.19 6.90
CA ILE A 109 -8.13 -6.56 6.12
C ILE A 109 -8.43 -5.07 6.09
N LYS A 110 -7.45 -4.26 6.45
CA LYS A 110 -7.56 -2.81 6.41
C LYS A 110 -7.18 -2.30 5.02
N LEU A 111 -7.98 -1.36 4.52
CA LEU A 111 -7.85 -0.73 3.23
C LEU A 111 -7.78 0.78 3.43
N ASP A 112 -6.70 1.41 3.00
CA ASP A 112 -6.53 2.86 3.02
C ASP A 112 -6.38 3.39 1.58
N LEU A 113 -7.30 4.26 1.18
CA LEU A 113 -7.31 4.88 -0.15
C LEU A 113 -7.11 6.39 0.01
N THR A 114 -6.26 7.00 -0.81
CA THR A 114 -6.07 8.46 -0.78
C THR A 114 -5.94 9.06 -2.18
N THR A 115 -6.50 10.26 -2.36
CA THR A 115 -6.32 11.09 -3.55
C THR A 115 -5.35 12.25 -3.31
N SER A 116 -4.94 12.48 -2.05
CA SER A 116 -4.12 13.63 -1.66
C SER A 116 -2.62 13.46 -1.90
N GLU A 117 -2.17 12.29 -2.33
CA GLU A 117 -0.76 12.05 -2.58
C GLU A 117 -0.45 12.12 -4.08
N PRO A 118 0.54 12.92 -4.47
CA PRO A 118 0.96 13.00 -5.86
C PRO A 118 1.61 11.69 -6.29
N ILE A 119 1.24 11.23 -7.47
CA ILE A 119 1.92 10.18 -8.21
C ILE A 119 2.84 10.88 -9.18
N VAL A 120 4.15 10.75 -9.00
CA VAL A 120 5.17 11.53 -9.71
C VAL A 120 5.70 10.78 -10.93
N THR A 121 5.75 9.47 -10.84
CA THR A 121 6.20 8.59 -11.94
C THR A 121 5.08 7.70 -12.40
N ASP A 122 5.19 7.18 -13.63
CA ASP A 122 4.22 6.22 -14.13
C ASP A 122 4.17 4.97 -13.25
N PRO A 123 2.96 4.56 -12.83
CA PRO A 123 2.79 3.32 -12.09
C PRO A 123 3.19 2.10 -12.92
N VAL A 124 3.59 1.03 -12.23
CA VAL A 124 4.07 -0.20 -12.87
C VAL A 124 3.25 -1.41 -12.44
N SER A 125 2.89 -2.28 -13.37
CA SER A 125 2.30 -3.58 -13.04
C SER A 125 3.36 -4.49 -12.41
N ARG A 126 3.03 -5.09 -11.27
CA ARG A 126 3.93 -5.97 -10.53
C ARG A 126 3.22 -7.26 -10.15
N LYS A 127 3.94 -8.35 -10.32
CA LYS A 127 3.48 -9.67 -9.89
C LYS A 127 3.28 -9.71 -8.36
N ILE A 128 2.16 -10.29 -7.94
CA ILE A 128 1.84 -10.48 -6.52
C ILE A 128 2.61 -11.69 -6.00
N HIS A 129 3.49 -11.48 -5.03
CA HIS A 129 4.18 -12.56 -4.33
C HIS A 129 3.21 -13.25 -3.35
N HIS A 130 2.86 -14.50 -3.65
CA HIS A 130 1.92 -15.33 -2.90
C HIS A 130 2.60 -16.62 -2.49
N VAL A 131 2.92 -16.76 -1.20
CA VAL A 131 3.74 -17.84 -0.64
C VAL A 131 2.95 -19.06 -0.16
N TYR A 132 1.62 -19.00 -0.28
CA TYR A 132 0.74 -20.06 0.19
C TYR A 132 0.57 -21.13 -0.89
N SER A 133 0.07 -22.30 -0.50
CA SER A 133 -0.12 -23.45 -1.39
C SER A 133 -1.22 -23.26 -2.43
N ASP A 134 -2.16 -22.36 -2.18
CA ASP A 134 -3.22 -21.95 -3.09
C ASP A 134 -2.70 -20.94 -4.12
N ALA A 135 -2.69 -21.29 -5.39
CA ALA A 135 -2.20 -20.39 -6.44
C ALA A 135 -3.23 -19.30 -6.79
N LEU A 136 -2.76 -18.06 -6.97
CA LEU A 136 -3.59 -17.00 -7.53
C LEU A 136 -3.82 -17.26 -9.03
N PRO A 137 -5.06 -17.09 -9.55
CA PRO A 137 -5.32 -17.18 -10.99
C PRO A 137 -4.57 -16.08 -11.77
N ALA A 138 -4.15 -16.41 -12.98
CA ALA A 138 -3.54 -15.39 -13.86
C ALA A 138 -4.59 -14.44 -14.46
N PRO A 139 -4.25 -13.14 -14.63
CA PRO A 139 -3.02 -12.49 -14.19
C PRO A 139 -2.99 -12.23 -12.68
N ALA A 140 -1.88 -12.58 -12.03
CA ALA A 140 -1.68 -12.31 -10.59
C ALA A 140 -0.80 -11.06 -10.41
N GLU A 141 -1.28 -9.93 -10.87
CA GLU A 141 -0.59 -8.64 -10.89
C GLU A 141 -1.44 -7.52 -10.32
N VAL A 142 -0.79 -6.47 -9.83
CA VAL A 142 -1.43 -5.25 -9.34
C VAL A 142 -0.60 -4.04 -9.73
N LEU A 143 -1.26 -2.93 -10.00
CA LEU A 143 -0.62 -1.66 -10.34
C LEU A 143 -0.01 -1.06 -9.07
N CYS A 144 1.29 -0.75 -9.09
CA CYS A 144 2.08 -0.30 -7.95
C CYS A 144 2.78 1.03 -8.23
N TYR A 145 3.18 1.73 -7.18
CA TYR A 145 4.23 2.75 -7.32
C TYR A 145 5.46 2.14 -7.98
N SER A 146 6.13 2.90 -8.84
CA SER A 146 7.45 2.52 -9.36
C SER A 146 8.47 2.38 -8.22
N PHE A 147 9.60 1.74 -8.48
CA PHE A 147 10.66 1.62 -7.47
C PHE A 147 11.17 3.00 -6.97
N PRO A 148 11.46 3.99 -7.86
CA PRO A 148 11.84 5.33 -7.42
C PRO A 148 10.77 6.01 -6.56
N GLU A 149 9.50 5.89 -6.95
CA GLU A 149 8.37 6.47 -6.23
C GLU A 149 8.23 5.88 -4.82
N LEU A 150 8.32 4.55 -4.73
CA LEU A 150 8.19 3.83 -3.48
C LEU A 150 9.34 4.16 -2.51
N PHE A 151 10.58 4.24 -3.03
CA PHE A 151 11.74 4.55 -2.21
C PHE A 151 11.71 6.01 -1.72
N ALA A 152 11.44 6.96 -2.62
CA ALA A 152 11.30 8.37 -2.26
C ALA A 152 10.22 8.60 -1.20
N GLU A 153 9.09 7.88 -1.31
CA GLU A 153 8.01 7.92 -0.33
C GLU A 153 8.47 7.45 1.07
N LYS A 154 9.32 6.42 1.14
CA LYS A 154 9.89 5.94 2.41
C LYS A 154 10.86 6.95 3.02
N ILE A 155 11.70 7.59 2.21
CA ILE A 155 12.61 8.64 2.68
C ILE A 155 11.77 9.82 3.21
N ARG A 156 10.75 10.27 2.46
CA ARG A 156 9.87 11.36 2.88
C ARG A 156 9.18 11.03 4.22
N ALA A 157 8.60 9.85 4.34
CA ALA A 157 7.94 9.39 5.56
C ALA A 157 8.89 9.32 6.75
N MET A 158 10.15 8.92 6.53
CA MET A 158 11.18 8.92 7.57
C MET A 158 11.46 10.34 8.08
N GLY A 159 11.50 11.33 7.19
CA GLY A 159 11.66 12.74 7.58
C GLY A 159 10.51 13.31 8.39
N GLU A 160 9.27 12.85 8.13
CA GLU A 160 8.08 13.36 8.83
C GLU A 160 7.84 12.70 10.19
N ARG A 161 8.10 11.41 10.32
CA ARG A 161 7.66 10.62 11.48
C ARG A 161 8.73 9.75 12.14
N SER A 162 9.89 9.60 11.51
CA SER A 162 11.09 8.90 12.01
C SER A 162 10.81 7.55 12.68
N ARG A 163 9.96 6.72 12.07
CA ARG A 163 9.60 5.41 12.65
C ARG A 163 10.63 4.35 12.28
N PRO A 164 10.98 3.43 13.20
CA PRO A 164 11.95 2.33 12.96
C PRO A 164 11.63 1.52 11.72
N ARG A 165 10.36 1.24 11.47
CA ARG A 165 9.91 0.51 10.27
C ARG A 165 10.21 1.23 8.95
N ASP A 166 10.23 2.56 8.94
CA ASP A 166 10.56 3.33 7.73
C ASP A 166 12.08 3.28 7.49
N LEU A 167 12.89 3.31 8.55
CA LEU A 167 14.34 3.11 8.46
C LEU A 167 14.67 1.69 7.95
N TYR A 168 14.01 0.66 8.49
CA TYR A 168 14.16 -0.71 8.02
C TYR A 168 13.87 -0.83 6.52
N ASP A 169 12.76 -0.26 6.06
CA ASP A 169 12.37 -0.27 4.66
C ASP A 169 13.43 0.43 3.79
N ILE A 170 13.93 1.62 4.22
CA ILE A 170 14.96 2.39 3.51
C ILE A 170 16.26 1.60 3.39
N VAL A 171 16.74 0.97 4.46
CA VAL A 171 17.97 0.18 4.45
C VAL A 171 17.85 -0.99 3.48
N ASN A 172 16.73 -1.72 3.52
CA ASN A 172 16.51 -2.84 2.61
C ASN A 172 16.41 -2.40 1.14
N LEU A 173 15.75 -1.26 0.86
CA LEU A 173 15.70 -0.67 -0.47
C LEU A 173 17.07 -0.21 -0.96
N TYR A 174 17.88 0.38 -0.09
CA TYR A 174 19.21 0.88 -0.43
C TYR A 174 20.16 -0.23 -0.92
N TRP A 175 20.11 -1.40 -0.31
CA TRP A 175 20.96 -2.53 -0.68
C TRP A 175 20.55 -3.24 -1.98
N ARG A 176 19.43 -2.86 -2.58
CA ARG A 176 19.03 -3.42 -3.88
C ARG A 176 19.85 -2.79 -5.01
N GLN A 177 20.12 -3.59 -6.04
CA GLN A 177 20.81 -3.09 -7.24
C GLN A 177 20.05 -1.95 -7.92
N ASP A 178 18.71 -2.02 -7.90
CA ASP A 178 17.83 -0.99 -8.43
C ASP A 178 18.08 0.40 -7.84
N SER A 179 18.48 0.49 -6.57
CA SER A 179 18.72 1.78 -5.90
C SER A 179 19.84 2.59 -6.54
N LYS A 180 20.86 1.92 -7.08
CA LYS A 180 21.96 2.58 -7.80
C LYS A 180 21.52 3.05 -9.19
N ALA A 181 20.77 2.20 -9.91
CA ALA A 181 20.28 2.49 -11.24
C ALA A 181 19.30 3.69 -11.26
N PHE A 182 18.45 3.80 -10.22
CA PHE A 182 17.41 4.82 -10.14
C PHE A 182 17.74 5.98 -9.19
N ARG A 183 19.00 6.17 -8.80
CA ARG A 183 19.39 7.19 -7.80
C ARG A 183 18.89 8.59 -8.14
N GLU A 184 19.09 9.03 -9.37
CA GLU A 184 18.66 10.37 -9.81
C GLU A 184 17.14 10.51 -9.80
N ASP A 185 16.43 9.49 -10.25
CA ASP A 185 14.97 9.50 -10.27
C ASP A 185 14.40 9.50 -8.86
N ILE A 186 14.99 8.74 -7.92
CA ILE A 186 14.62 8.75 -6.50
C ILE A 186 14.75 10.18 -5.93
N CYS A 187 15.86 10.87 -6.22
CA CYS A 187 16.07 12.24 -5.73
C CYS A 187 15.03 13.21 -6.31
N LYS A 188 14.80 13.17 -7.62
CA LYS A 188 13.79 14.02 -8.28
C LYS A 188 12.38 13.78 -7.74
N VAL A 189 12.01 12.53 -7.55
CA VAL A 189 10.71 12.17 -6.97
C VAL A 189 10.60 12.65 -5.53
N LEU A 190 11.64 12.47 -4.72
CA LEU A 190 11.68 12.95 -3.33
C LEU A 190 11.46 14.46 -3.25
N GLU A 191 12.19 15.24 -4.06
CA GLU A 191 12.03 16.70 -4.14
C GLU A 191 10.59 17.06 -4.49
N ARG A 192 10.01 16.44 -5.51
CA ARG A 192 8.63 16.70 -5.93
C ARG A 192 7.62 16.38 -4.84
N LYS A 193 7.77 15.25 -4.15
CA LYS A 193 6.89 14.85 -3.04
C LYS A 193 6.99 15.81 -1.85
N CYS A 194 8.20 16.24 -1.48
CA CYS A 194 8.42 17.22 -0.43
C CYS A 194 7.79 18.58 -0.78
N GLN A 195 7.96 19.05 -2.01
CA GLN A 195 7.34 20.29 -2.50
C GLN A 195 5.81 20.24 -2.42
N THR A 196 5.20 19.15 -2.88
CA THR A 196 3.73 19.00 -2.87
C THR A 196 3.16 18.95 -1.46
N LYS A 197 3.89 18.37 -0.52
CA LYS A 197 3.51 18.34 0.91
C LYS A 197 3.94 19.59 1.67
N GLN A 198 4.61 20.54 1.01
CA GLN A 198 5.12 21.79 1.61
C GLN A 198 6.03 21.53 2.82
N ILE A 199 6.85 20.50 2.74
CA ILE A 199 7.86 20.16 3.75
C ILE A 199 9.26 20.39 3.21
N ALA A 200 10.22 20.62 4.12
CA ALA A 200 11.62 20.72 3.76
C ALA A 200 12.11 19.42 3.10
N LEU A 201 13.06 19.54 2.16
CA LEU A 201 13.69 18.37 1.56
C LEU A 201 14.33 17.50 2.66
N VAL A 202 13.98 16.23 2.66
CA VAL A 202 14.50 15.28 3.63
C VAL A 202 15.94 14.95 3.30
N THR A 203 16.84 15.25 4.24
CA THR A 203 18.28 15.01 4.18
C THR A 203 18.75 14.26 5.42
N TYR A 204 19.99 13.80 5.42
CA TYR A 204 20.61 13.24 6.62
C TYR A 204 20.53 14.21 7.82
N ALA A 205 20.76 15.50 7.57
CA ALA A 205 20.71 16.52 8.63
C ALA A 205 19.30 16.65 9.22
N THR A 206 18.26 16.66 8.39
CA THR A 206 16.86 16.75 8.87
C THR A 206 16.44 15.52 9.66
N ILE A 207 16.85 14.32 9.24
CA ILE A 207 16.60 13.08 9.98
C ILE A 207 17.35 13.10 11.32
N ASN A 208 18.62 13.51 11.31
CA ASN A 208 19.43 13.51 12.52
C ASN A 208 19.00 14.59 13.55
N ALA A 209 18.31 15.62 13.11
CA ALA A 209 17.71 16.65 13.98
C ALA A 209 16.28 16.29 14.43
N SER A 210 15.74 15.16 14.01
CA SER A 210 14.38 14.74 14.36
C SER A 210 14.24 14.51 15.86
N PRO A 211 13.17 15.02 16.51
CA PRO A 211 12.90 14.75 17.92
C PRO A 211 12.66 13.25 18.19
N TYR A 212 12.29 12.48 17.17
CA TYR A 212 12.05 11.04 17.27
C TYR A 212 13.32 10.18 17.15
N LEU A 213 14.50 10.79 16.94
CA LEU A 213 15.75 10.03 16.78
C LEU A 213 16.10 9.20 18.02
N ASN A 214 15.74 9.69 19.21
CA ASN A 214 15.97 8.95 20.44
C ASN A 214 15.09 7.69 20.56
N GLU A 215 13.88 7.74 20.04
CA GLU A 215 13.00 6.56 19.95
C GLU A 215 13.61 5.50 19.03
N LEU A 216 14.18 5.93 17.89
CA LEU A 216 14.87 5.04 16.95
C LEU A 216 16.11 4.37 17.55
N ARG A 217 16.77 5.00 18.53
CA ARG A 217 17.97 4.46 19.18
C ARG A 217 17.65 3.53 20.36
N SER A 218 16.42 3.57 20.86
CA SER A 218 15.99 2.77 22.02
C SER A 218 15.38 1.42 21.63
N GLU A 219 15.10 1.18 20.35
CA GLU A 219 14.61 -0.08 19.78
C GLU A 219 15.72 -0.83 19.01
#